data_5b2b4998d7be7fa8af71583f3beeaab7
#
_entry.id   5b2b4998d7be7fa8af71583f3beeaab7
#
_cell.length_a   1.000
_cell.length_b   1.000
_cell.length_c   1.000
_cell.angle_alpha   90.00
_cell.angle_beta   90.00
_cell.angle_gamma   90.00
#
_symmetry.space_group_name_H-M   'P 1'
#
loop_
_entity.id
_entity.type
_entity.pdbx_description
1 polymer ?
#
loop_
_entity_poly.entity_id
_entity_poly.type
_entity_poly.pdbx_seq_one_letter_code
_entity_poly.pdbx_strand_id
1 'polypeptide(L)'
;MRRAVYEMMTWWLERGVDGFRMDVINFISKTYPLTDAPQGEGDLYGNAFAAVANGPRIHEFLHEMNQQVLAPRPGHVITVGEMPGATSAEAALYTDPARGELDMVFQFEHVSLTDGPGGKFDPQPLDLVTLKQNLAHWQAALAPATTPTGAVSAEKGWNS
;
A
#
# COMPACT_ATOMS: atom_id res chain seq x y z
N MET A 1 -17.89 -13.02 -2.73
CA MET A 1 -17.05 -12.04 -3.45
C MET A 1 -15.56 -12.40 -3.35
N ARG A 2 -14.91 -12.48 -2.16
CA ARG A 2 -13.46 -12.76 -2.02
C ARG A 2 -13.01 -13.98 -2.82
N ARG A 3 -13.69 -15.14 -2.67
CA ARG A 3 -13.35 -16.36 -3.41
C ARG A 3 -13.31 -16.16 -4.92
N ALA A 4 -14.24 -15.42 -5.50
CA ALA A 4 -14.25 -15.14 -6.95
C ALA A 4 -13.04 -14.27 -7.38
N VAL A 5 -12.57 -13.35 -6.50
CA VAL A 5 -11.34 -12.60 -6.74
C VAL A 5 -10.14 -13.54 -6.72
N TYR A 6 -10.06 -14.44 -5.74
CA TYR A 6 -8.94 -15.39 -5.65
C TYR A 6 -8.91 -16.38 -6.84
N GLU A 7 -10.08 -16.84 -7.28
CA GLU A 7 -10.22 -17.65 -8.50
C GLU A 7 -9.73 -16.90 -9.74
N MET A 8 -10.07 -15.62 -9.88
CA MET A 8 -9.60 -14.75 -10.96
C MET A 8 -8.09 -14.54 -10.91
N MET A 9 -7.52 -14.24 -9.74
CA MET A 9 -6.07 -14.08 -9.58
C MET A 9 -5.33 -15.39 -9.92
N THR A 10 -5.82 -16.52 -9.43
CA THR A 10 -5.29 -17.85 -9.73
C THR A 10 -5.29 -18.11 -11.23
N TRP A 11 -6.39 -17.78 -11.91
CA TRP A 11 -6.55 -17.94 -13.34
C TRP A 11 -5.50 -17.15 -14.15
N TRP A 12 -5.14 -15.93 -13.70
CA TRP A 12 -4.08 -15.13 -14.34
C TRP A 12 -2.69 -15.70 -14.08
N LEU A 13 -2.40 -16.14 -12.85
CA LEU A 13 -1.11 -16.77 -12.53
C LEU A 13 -0.89 -18.06 -13.33
N GLU A 14 -1.94 -18.85 -13.57
CA GLU A 14 -1.87 -20.06 -14.43
C GLU A 14 -1.57 -19.74 -15.90
N ARG A 15 -1.73 -18.49 -16.32
CA ARG A 15 -1.42 -17.97 -17.65
C ARG A 15 -0.07 -17.28 -17.76
N GLY A 16 0.72 -17.33 -16.70
CA GLY A 16 2.09 -16.82 -16.69
C GLY A 16 2.22 -15.35 -16.29
N VAL A 17 1.25 -14.80 -15.57
CA VAL A 17 1.42 -13.50 -14.91
C VAL A 17 2.34 -13.68 -13.70
N ASP A 18 3.35 -12.82 -13.55
CA ASP A 18 4.38 -12.91 -12.50
C ASP A 18 4.00 -12.18 -11.21
N GLY A 19 2.93 -11.38 -11.24
CA GLY A 19 2.50 -10.61 -10.07
C GLY A 19 1.31 -9.71 -10.32
N PHE A 20 0.97 -8.93 -9.30
CA PHE A 20 -0.20 -8.03 -9.35
C PHE A 20 0.14 -6.64 -8.82
N ARG A 21 -0.25 -5.65 -9.57
CA ARG A 21 -0.48 -4.30 -9.03
C ARG A 21 -1.95 -4.20 -8.61
N MET A 22 -2.17 -3.86 -7.36
CA MET A 22 -3.50 -3.84 -6.74
C MET A 22 -3.97 -2.41 -6.55
N ASP A 23 -5.03 -2.07 -7.26
CA ASP A 23 -5.61 -0.73 -7.29
C ASP A 23 -6.25 -0.38 -5.95
N VAL A 24 -5.89 0.79 -5.40
CA VAL A 24 -6.45 1.37 -4.15
C VAL A 24 -6.63 0.31 -3.05
N ILE A 25 -5.64 -0.53 -2.84
CA ILE A 25 -5.78 -1.75 -2.03
C ILE A 25 -6.16 -1.47 -0.57
N ASN A 26 -5.79 -0.30 -0.04
CA ASN A 26 -6.16 0.10 1.32
C ASN A 26 -7.65 0.45 1.49
N PHE A 27 -8.44 0.46 0.41
CA PHE A 27 -9.87 0.77 0.45
C PHE A 27 -10.78 -0.46 0.41
N ILE A 28 -10.28 -1.67 0.35
CA ILE A 28 -11.13 -2.87 0.27
C ILE A 28 -11.84 -3.24 1.57
N SER A 29 -11.42 -2.69 2.71
CA SER A 29 -12.10 -2.83 4.01
C SER A 29 -12.66 -1.49 4.47
N LYS A 30 -13.92 -1.49 4.86
CA LYS A 30 -14.66 -0.30 5.30
C LYS A 30 -15.02 -0.43 6.78
N THR A 31 -15.20 0.72 7.45
CA THR A 31 -15.80 0.77 8.79
C THR A 31 -17.31 0.71 8.66
N TYR A 32 -17.96 -0.15 9.43
CA TYR A 32 -19.43 -0.29 9.46
C TYR A 32 -19.97 0.02 10.86
N PRO A 33 -21.22 0.56 10.98
CA PRO A 33 -22.10 0.94 9.88
C PRO A 33 -21.57 2.12 9.07
N LEU A 34 -21.92 2.20 7.80
CA LEU A 34 -21.63 3.39 6.99
C LEU A 34 -22.46 4.55 7.51
N THR A 35 -21.80 5.61 7.95
CA THR A 35 -22.41 6.86 8.41
C THR A 35 -22.00 8.00 7.49
N ASP A 36 -22.75 9.07 7.50
CA ASP A 36 -22.37 10.29 6.81
C ASP A 36 -21.02 10.80 7.33
N ALA A 37 -20.17 11.21 6.43
CA ALA A 37 -18.86 11.72 6.78
C ALA A 37 -18.95 13.13 7.36
N PRO A 38 -18.07 13.49 8.31
CA PRO A 38 -18.04 14.84 8.85
C PRO A 38 -17.71 15.85 7.74
N GLN A 39 -18.46 16.91 7.69
CA GLN A 39 -18.29 18.01 6.74
C GLN A 39 -17.63 19.18 7.44
N GLY A 40 -16.54 19.71 6.88
CA GLY A 40 -15.91 20.93 7.33
C GLY A 40 -16.74 22.18 6.96
N GLU A 41 -16.44 23.30 7.61
CA GLU A 41 -17.06 24.58 7.28
C GLU A 41 -16.66 25.02 5.86
N GLY A 42 -17.66 25.23 5.00
CA GLY A 42 -17.43 25.60 3.59
C GLY A 42 -17.21 24.42 2.63
N ASP A 43 -17.16 23.19 3.12
CA ASP A 43 -17.05 22.02 2.26
C ASP A 43 -18.38 21.71 1.58
N LEU A 44 -18.32 21.25 0.32
CA LEU A 44 -19.51 20.80 -0.41
C LEU A 44 -20.00 19.43 0.06
N TYR A 45 -19.10 18.58 0.60
CA TYR A 45 -19.41 17.23 1.09
C TYR A 45 -18.40 16.79 2.14
N GLY A 46 -18.79 15.82 2.97
CA GLY A 46 -17.96 15.30 4.03
C GLY A 46 -16.78 14.44 3.53
N ASN A 47 -15.68 14.48 4.28
CA ASN A 47 -14.51 13.64 4.01
C ASN A 47 -14.67 12.26 4.64
N ALA A 48 -14.95 11.26 3.79
CA ALA A 48 -15.17 9.86 4.20
C ALA A 48 -13.88 9.04 4.31
N PHE A 49 -12.70 9.62 4.08
CA PHE A 49 -11.44 8.87 4.00
C PHE A 49 -11.22 7.93 5.19
N ALA A 50 -11.37 8.41 6.41
CA ALA A 50 -11.19 7.64 7.63
C ALA A 50 -12.16 6.44 7.78
N ALA A 51 -13.32 6.50 7.13
CA ALA A 51 -14.31 5.41 7.15
C ALA A 51 -14.07 4.37 6.04
N VAL A 52 -13.35 4.74 4.99
CA VAL A 52 -13.19 3.89 3.80
C VAL A 52 -11.77 3.38 3.59
N ALA A 53 -10.76 4.03 4.15
CA ALA A 53 -9.37 3.60 4.07
C ALA A 53 -8.95 2.80 5.31
N ASN A 54 -8.06 1.85 5.13
CA ASN A 54 -7.46 1.04 6.20
C ASN A 54 -8.46 0.46 7.20
N GLY A 55 -9.63 0.04 6.70
CA GLY A 55 -10.70 -0.48 7.55
C GLY A 55 -10.28 -1.70 8.38
N PRO A 56 -11.06 -2.06 9.42
CA PRO A 56 -10.63 -2.95 10.50
C PRO A 56 -10.28 -4.38 10.06
N ARG A 57 -10.68 -4.79 8.86
CA ARG A 57 -10.40 -6.15 8.32
C ARG A 57 -9.42 -6.15 7.16
N ILE A 58 -8.73 -5.05 6.89
CA ILE A 58 -7.85 -4.95 5.72
C ILE A 58 -6.76 -6.01 5.74
N HIS A 59 -6.06 -6.13 6.85
CA HIS A 59 -4.97 -7.09 7.03
C HIS A 59 -5.45 -8.55 7.00
N GLU A 60 -6.65 -8.83 7.54
CA GLU A 60 -7.28 -10.15 7.42
C GLU A 60 -7.47 -10.52 5.94
N PHE A 61 -7.98 -9.58 5.12
CA PHE A 61 -8.25 -9.84 3.71
C PHE A 61 -6.96 -10.04 2.90
N LEU A 62 -5.92 -9.26 3.18
CA LEU A 62 -4.64 -9.38 2.49
C LEU A 62 -3.90 -10.66 2.88
N HIS A 63 -3.90 -10.99 4.17
CA HIS A 63 -3.32 -12.26 4.64
C HIS A 63 -4.07 -13.47 4.05
N GLU A 64 -5.40 -13.46 4.06
CA GLU A 64 -6.20 -14.52 3.42
C GLU A 64 -5.87 -14.65 1.92
N MET A 65 -5.78 -13.54 1.20
CA MET A 65 -5.39 -13.54 -0.21
C MET A 65 -4.00 -14.16 -0.41
N ASN A 66 -3.03 -13.76 0.39
CA ASN A 66 -1.69 -14.32 0.32
C ASN A 66 -1.71 -15.83 0.52
N GLN A 67 -2.35 -16.32 1.58
CA GLN A 67 -2.43 -17.75 1.90
C GLN A 67 -3.19 -18.57 0.85
N GLN A 68 -4.21 -18.01 0.24
CA GLN A 68 -5.06 -18.73 -0.73
C GLN A 68 -4.52 -18.70 -2.16
N VAL A 69 -3.78 -17.65 -2.53
CA VAL A 69 -3.41 -17.39 -3.93
C VAL A 69 -1.91 -17.38 -4.14
N LEU A 70 -1.14 -16.65 -3.30
CA LEU A 70 0.27 -16.36 -3.57
C LEU A 70 1.19 -17.43 -2.97
N ALA A 71 1.06 -17.71 -1.68
CA ALA A 71 1.92 -18.65 -0.96
C ALA A 71 1.93 -20.08 -1.52
N PRO A 72 0.83 -20.62 -2.08
CA PRO A 72 0.84 -21.96 -2.67
C PRO A 72 1.59 -22.06 -4.00
N ARG A 73 1.99 -20.94 -4.61
CA ARG A 73 2.64 -20.93 -5.92
C ARG A 73 4.13 -21.24 -5.84
N PRO A 74 4.66 -22.02 -6.79
CA PRO A 74 6.10 -22.17 -6.94
C PRO A 74 6.72 -20.84 -7.41
N GLY A 75 7.82 -20.45 -6.78
CA GLY A 75 8.46 -19.17 -7.05
C GLY A 75 7.83 -18.03 -6.24
N HIS A 76 8.27 -16.81 -6.54
CA HIS A 76 7.79 -15.60 -5.88
C HIS A 76 6.86 -14.81 -6.79
N VAL A 77 5.64 -14.56 -6.34
CA VAL A 77 4.64 -13.73 -7.03
C VAL A 77 4.75 -12.31 -6.46
N ILE A 78 5.17 -11.36 -7.28
CA ILE A 78 5.36 -9.96 -6.83
C ILE A 78 4.01 -9.27 -6.64
N THR A 79 3.86 -8.58 -5.52
CA THR A 79 2.67 -7.79 -5.23
C THR A 79 3.00 -6.35 -4.90
N VAL A 80 2.29 -5.42 -5.55
CA VAL A 80 2.44 -3.98 -5.35
C VAL A 80 1.09 -3.36 -5.04
N GLY A 81 0.92 -2.83 -3.84
CA GLY A 81 -0.31 -2.16 -3.41
C GLY A 81 -0.28 -0.66 -3.70
N GLU A 82 -1.32 -0.16 -4.32
CA GLU A 82 -1.54 1.29 -4.41
C GLU A 82 -2.23 1.77 -3.14
N MET A 83 -1.58 2.72 -2.42
CA MET A 83 -2.05 3.18 -1.11
C MET A 83 -2.16 4.70 -1.04
N PRO A 84 -3.16 5.33 -1.67
CA PRO A 84 -3.38 6.76 -1.53
C PRO A 84 -3.68 7.13 -0.08
N GLY A 85 -3.09 8.25 0.39
CA GLY A 85 -3.32 8.80 1.72
C GLY A 85 -2.77 7.98 2.89
N ALA A 86 -1.99 6.92 2.63
CA ALA A 86 -1.39 6.12 3.69
C ALA A 86 -0.17 6.83 4.31
N THR A 87 0.00 6.65 5.60
CA THR A 87 1.23 6.98 6.33
C THR A 87 2.29 5.91 6.16
N SER A 88 3.54 6.24 6.39
CA SER A 88 4.64 5.26 6.36
C SER A 88 4.47 4.14 7.41
N ALA A 89 3.89 4.46 8.57
CA ALA A 89 3.59 3.48 9.61
C ALA A 89 2.52 2.48 9.18
N GLU A 90 1.46 2.95 8.51
CA GLU A 90 0.45 2.06 7.92
C GLU A 90 1.07 1.20 6.82
N ALA A 91 1.80 1.80 5.89
CA ALA A 91 2.45 1.07 4.79
C ALA A 91 3.38 -0.05 5.29
N ALA A 92 4.12 0.19 6.37
CA ALA A 92 4.98 -0.84 6.99
C ALA A 92 4.19 -2.07 7.45
N LEU A 93 2.94 -1.92 7.90
CA LEU A 93 2.10 -3.07 8.27
C LEU A 93 1.76 -3.95 7.06
N TYR A 94 1.54 -3.35 5.88
CA TYR A 94 1.21 -4.09 4.66
C TYR A 94 2.41 -4.85 4.09
N THR A 95 3.62 -4.34 4.32
CA THR A 95 4.85 -4.87 3.72
C THR A 95 5.75 -5.63 4.70
N ASP A 96 5.35 -5.78 5.94
CA ASP A 96 6.07 -6.61 6.92
C ASP A 96 6.05 -8.09 6.48
N PRO A 97 7.21 -8.68 6.19
CA PRO A 97 7.29 -10.08 5.75
C PRO A 97 6.66 -11.08 6.75
N ALA A 98 6.70 -10.77 8.05
CA ALA A 98 6.12 -11.62 9.08
C ALA A 98 4.59 -11.71 9.01
N ARG A 99 3.96 -10.74 8.34
CA ARG A 99 2.49 -10.69 8.18
C ARG A 99 2.00 -11.45 6.95
N GLY A 100 2.86 -11.65 5.95
CA GLY A 100 2.51 -12.36 4.72
C GLY A 100 1.32 -11.70 4.00
N GLU A 101 1.45 -10.43 3.65
CA GLU A 101 0.41 -9.64 2.98
C GLU A 101 0.87 -9.22 1.59
N LEU A 102 1.62 -8.12 1.47
CA LEU A 102 2.15 -7.59 0.22
C LEU A 102 3.68 -7.49 0.27
N ASP A 103 4.34 -7.47 -0.90
CA ASP A 103 5.78 -7.27 -0.97
C ASP A 103 6.16 -5.80 -0.88
N MET A 104 5.38 -4.94 -1.54
CA MET A 104 5.63 -3.51 -1.58
C MET A 104 4.35 -2.71 -1.76
N VAL A 105 4.44 -1.43 -1.48
CA VAL A 105 3.38 -0.45 -1.74
C VAL A 105 3.97 0.78 -2.41
N PHE A 106 3.15 1.53 -3.15
CA PHE A 106 3.50 2.88 -3.53
C PHE A 106 2.49 3.87 -2.95
N GLN A 107 3.05 4.94 -2.43
CA GLN A 107 2.36 6.01 -1.73
C GLN A 107 2.29 7.27 -2.59
N PHE A 108 1.44 8.22 -2.20
CA PHE A 108 1.17 9.42 -2.98
C PHE A 108 1.61 10.72 -2.29
N GLU A 109 2.24 10.65 -1.11
CA GLU A 109 2.61 11.85 -0.37
C GLU A 109 3.51 12.80 -1.20
N HIS A 110 4.48 12.22 -1.93
CA HIS A 110 5.36 13.00 -2.80
C HIS A 110 4.65 13.70 -3.96
N VAL A 111 3.50 13.19 -4.40
CA VAL A 111 2.70 13.79 -5.48
C VAL A 111 2.00 15.05 -4.99
N SER A 112 1.63 15.09 -3.70
CA SER A 112 0.91 16.23 -3.09
C SER A 112 1.84 17.34 -2.57
N LEU A 113 3.16 17.20 -2.71
CA LEU A 113 4.12 18.23 -2.25
C LEU A 113 4.01 19.57 -2.99
N THR A 114 3.35 19.58 -4.13
CA THR A 114 3.07 20.79 -4.90
C THR A 114 1.63 21.30 -4.75
N ASP A 115 0.84 20.69 -3.89
CA ASP A 115 -0.53 21.14 -3.65
C ASP A 115 -0.52 22.39 -2.76
N GLY A 116 -1.15 23.47 -3.23
CA GLY A 116 -1.37 24.67 -2.47
C GLY A 116 -2.63 24.63 -1.60
N PRO A 117 -3.02 25.74 -0.99
CA PRO A 117 -4.23 25.81 -0.15
C PRO A 117 -5.52 25.38 -0.87
N GLY A 118 -5.57 25.54 -2.20
CA GLY A 118 -6.67 25.06 -3.06
C GLY A 118 -6.54 23.60 -3.51
N GLY A 119 -5.60 22.85 -2.92
CA GLY A 119 -5.33 21.44 -3.28
C GLY A 119 -4.63 21.30 -4.63
N LYS A 120 -4.80 20.14 -5.27
CA LYS A 120 -4.14 19.79 -6.55
C LYS A 120 -4.42 20.74 -7.73
N PHE A 121 -5.44 21.60 -7.62
CA PHE A 121 -5.79 22.60 -8.63
C PHE A 121 -5.18 23.98 -8.36
N ASP A 122 -4.38 24.10 -7.30
CA ASP A 122 -3.63 25.29 -6.93
C ASP A 122 -2.14 24.94 -6.77
N PRO A 123 -1.44 24.57 -7.88
CA PRO A 123 -0.09 24.04 -7.82
C PRO A 123 0.92 25.09 -7.38
N GLN A 124 1.79 24.71 -6.45
CA GLN A 124 2.92 25.49 -5.96
C GLN A 124 4.24 24.98 -6.54
N PRO A 125 5.29 25.81 -6.60
CA PRO A 125 6.61 25.36 -7.00
C PRO A 125 7.10 24.19 -6.13
N LEU A 126 7.70 23.17 -6.77
CA LEU A 126 8.28 22.03 -6.07
C LEU A 126 9.57 22.47 -5.35
N ASP A 127 9.60 22.27 -4.03
CA ASP A 127 10.85 22.35 -3.24
C ASP A 127 11.59 21.00 -3.29
N LEU A 128 12.77 21.01 -3.92
CA LEU A 128 13.60 19.80 -4.06
C LEU A 128 14.14 19.28 -2.72
N VAL A 129 14.32 20.12 -1.72
CA VAL A 129 14.75 19.69 -0.39
C VAL A 129 13.63 18.88 0.28
N THR A 130 12.43 19.39 0.25
CA THR A 130 11.23 18.70 0.76
C THR A 130 10.98 17.38 0.03
N LEU A 131 11.10 17.35 -1.30
CA LEU A 131 10.97 16.11 -2.07
C LEU A 131 12.02 15.07 -1.63
N LYS A 132 13.28 15.48 -1.52
CA LYS A 132 14.37 14.60 -1.10
C LYS A 132 14.15 14.06 0.32
N GLN A 133 13.71 14.89 1.23
CA GLN A 133 13.40 14.50 2.61
C GLN A 133 12.25 13.50 2.66
N ASN A 134 11.18 13.75 1.88
CA ASN A 134 10.04 12.84 1.78
C ASN A 134 10.46 11.46 1.26
N LEU A 135 11.17 11.41 0.14
CA LEU A 135 11.64 10.13 -0.42
C LEU A 135 12.58 9.40 0.53
N ALA A 136 13.50 10.11 1.20
CA ALA A 136 14.41 9.51 2.18
C ALA A 136 13.65 8.97 3.40
N HIS A 137 12.64 9.69 3.89
CA HIS A 137 11.76 9.23 4.98
C HIS A 137 11.07 7.91 4.62
N TRP A 138 10.45 7.83 3.45
CA TRP A 138 9.75 6.63 3.01
C TRP A 138 10.68 5.43 2.83
N GLN A 139 11.87 5.65 2.25
CA GLN A 139 12.88 4.59 2.14
C GLN A 139 13.34 4.08 3.50
N ALA A 140 13.58 4.98 4.45
CA ALA A 140 14.00 4.59 5.79
C ALA A 140 12.88 3.87 6.56
N ALA A 141 11.65 4.34 6.44
CA ALA A 141 10.50 3.77 7.14
C ALA A 141 10.11 2.36 6.64
N LEU A 142 10.32 2.07 5.36
CA LEU A 142 10.01 0.78 4.76
C LEU A 142 11.23 -0.13 4.61
N ALA A 143 12.43 0.33 5.01
CA ALA A 143 13.60 -0.53 5.05
C ALA A 143 13.35 -1.72 6.00
N PRO A 144 13.79 -2.93 5.64
CA PRO A 144 13.70 -4.07 6.54
C PRO A 144 14.36 -3.73 7.87
N ALA A 145 13.71 -4.04 8.99
CA ALA A 145 14.31 -3.86 10.30
C ALA A 145 15.63 -4.64 10.33
N THR A 146 16.75 -3.92 10.34
CA THR A 146 18.05 -4.54 10.57
C THR A 146 18.05 -5.04 11.99
N THR A 147 17.93 -6.35 12.17
CA THR A 147 18.20 -6.98 13.46
C THR A 147 19.60 -6.57 13.88
N PRO A 148 19.87 -6.20 15.16
CA PRO A 148 21.18 -5.73 15.59
C PRO A 148 22.22 -6.87 15.71
N THR A 149 22.09 -7.92 14.97
CA THR A 149 23.09 -8.98 14.82
C THR A 149 23.70 -8.86 13.42
N GLY A 150 24.88 -8.25 13.36
CA GLY A 150 25.67 -8.01 12.15
C GLY A 150 25.88 -9.26 11.29
N ALA A 151 24.92 -9.54 10.45
CA ALA A 151 25.06 -10.40 9.30
C ALA A 151 24.15 -9.86 8.21
N VAL A 152 24.69 -8.93 7.41
CA VAL A 152 24.17 -8.68 6.08
C VAL A 152 24.47 -9.96 5.30
N SER A 153 23.46 -10.82 5.12
CA SER A 153 23.56 -11.85 4.10
C SER A 153 23.39 -11.16 2.73
N ALA A 154 24.50 -10.69 2.20
CA ALA A 154 24.63 -10.34 0.81
C ALA A 154 24.55 -11.62 -0.02
N GLU A 155 23.36 -12.12 -0.26
CA GLU A 155 23.13 -13.16 -1.26
C GLU A 155 21.67 -13.14 -1.72
N LYS A 156 21.39 -12.24 -2.65
CA LYS A 156 20.57 -12.53 -3.84
C LYS A 156 21.14 -11.71 -4.98
N GLY A 157 22.21 -12.24 -5.58
CA GLY A 157 22.78 -11.73 -6.79
C GLY A 157 21.74 -11.76 -7.92
N TRP A 158 21.59 -10.64 -8.56
CA TRP A 158 21.12 -10.57 -9.92
C TRP A 158 22.20 -11.18 -10.79
N ASN A 159 22.04 -12.42 -11.21
CA ASN A 159 22.84 -13.00 -12.29
C ASN A 159 21.93 -13.11 -13.53
N SER A 160 22.35 -12.34 -14.52
CA SER A 160 22.12 -12.40 -15.99
C SER A 160 21.14 -13.45 -16.50
#